data_b4ac7947f78bd1e6f4c2b8f170424735
#
_entry.id   b4ac7947f78bd1e6f4c2b8f170424735
#
_cell.length_a   1.000
_cell.length_b   1.000
_cell.length_c   1.000
_cell.angle_alpha   90.00
_cell.angle_beta   90.00
_cell.angle_gamma   90.00
#
_symmetry.space_group_name_H-M   'P 1'
#
loop_
_entity.id
_entity.type
_entity.pdbx_description
1 polymer ?
#
loop_
_entity_poly.entity_id
_entity_poly.type
_entity_poly.pdbx_seq_one_letter_code
_entity_poly.pdbx_strand_id
1 'polypeptide(L)'
;MRRGVEEAEIDRLPIDLLAHIFSLITCFRDLAQASRVCRKWKQGVEESLARREKLSFSGWKMDDESTTRLVFLAYSLKELDISRSRWGCQITDYGLHQLSTAKCIGNLSSFSLWGSTGITDKGVIQLISRATSLEHLNIGGTFITDASLFAIADSCPRLKSLVLWGCRQVTEDGLRTVVNKCRKLESINVWGMRVPLNCFTALLTIRPALQIEPKGVVTVVLNENRFPIWPIY
;
A
#
# COMPACT_ATOMS: atom_id res chain seq x y z
N MET A 1 46.21 -31.55 12.10
CA MET A 1 45.04 -32.16 11.44
C MET A 1 43.96 -31.10 11.29
N ARG A 2 43.78 -30.48 10.11
CA ARG A 2 42.65 -29.67 9.79
C ARG A 2 41.49 -30.59 9.49
N ARG A 3 40.50 -30.68 10.36
CA ARG A 3 39.22 -31.30 10.03
C ARG A 3 38.65 -30.58 8.83
N GLY A 4 38.56 -31.23 7.69
CA GLY A 4 37.81 -30.72 6.54
C GLY A 4 36.39 -30.51 6.98
N VAL A 5 35.95 -29.26 6.98
CA VAL A 5 34.52 -28.95 7.15
C VAL A 5 33.88 -29.49 5.87
N GLU A 6 33.15 -30.60 5.97
CA GLU A 6 32.29 -31.06 4.86
C GLU A 6 31.34 -29.91 4.57
N GLU A 7 31.50 -29.27 3.40
CA GLU A 7 30.55 -28.30 2.92
C GLU A 7 29.18 -28.97 2.84
N ALA A 8 28.18 -28.38 3.52
CA ALA A 8 26.83 -28.89 3.44
C ALA A 8 26.37 -28.90 1.97
N GLU A 9 25.65 -29.94 1.57
CA GLU A 9 25.21 -30.09 0.16
C GLU A 9 24.47 -28.86 -0.37
N ILE A 10 23.71 -28.17 0.48
CA ILE A 10 22.99 -26.95 0.15
C ILE A 10 23.94 -25.80 -0.25
N ASP A 11 25.17 -25.76 0.28
CA ASP A 11 26.14 -24.73 -0.04
C ASP A 11 26.76 -24.92 -1.45
N ARG A 12 26.57 -26.09 -2.06
CA ARG A 12 26.96 -26.36 -3.45
C ARG A 12 25.94 -25.88 -4.47
N LEU A 13 24.70 -25.57 -4.04
CA LEU A 13 23.66 -25.09 -4.96
C LEU A 13 24.06 -23.77 -5.61
N PRO A 14 23.77 -23.57 -6.91
CA PRO A 14 23.87 -22.25 -7.54
C PRO A 14 23.00 -21.20 -6.84
N ILE A 15 23.41 -19.92 -6.92
CA ILE A 15 22.70 -18.82 -6.25
C ILE A 15 21.25 -18.72 -6.71
N ASP A 16 21.00 -18.95 -7.99
CA ASP A 16 19.63 -18.93 -8.55
C ASP A 16 18.71 -19.96 -7.91
N LEU A 17 19.20 -21.16 -7.63
CA LEU A 17 18.43 -22.19 -6.93
C LEU A 17 18.21 -21.81 -5.46
N LEU A 18 19.23 -21.26 -4.79
CA LEU A 18 19.06 -20.73 -3.44
C LEU A 18 18.04 -19.60 -3.40
N ALA A 19 18.10 -18.67 -4.34
CA ALA A 19 17.12 -17.58 -4.47
C ALA A 19 15.70 -18.12 -4.70
N HIS A 20 15.57 -19.17 -5.51
CA HIS A 20 14.27 -19.83 -5.72
C HIS A 20 13.76 -20.46 -4.42
N ILE A 21 14.60 -21.22 -3.70
CA ILE A 21 14.24 -21.82 -2.41
C ILE A 21 13.82 -20.73 -1.41
N PHE A 22 14.59 -19.64 -1.30
CA PHE A 22 14.27 -18.54 -0.40
C PHE A 22 13.02 -17.76 -0.84
N SER A 23 12.64 -17.78 -2.10
CA SER A 23 11.39 -17.17 -2.57
C SER A 23 10.15 -17.88 -2.01
N LEU A 24 10.25 -19.16 -1.67
CA LEU A 24 9.18 -19.94 -1.07
C LEU A 24 8.99 -19.66 0.43
N ILE A 25 10.01 -19.05 1.08
CA ILE A 25 9.93 -18.69 2.49
C ILE A 25 9.13 -17.39 2.63
N THR A 26 7.97 -17.46 3.26
CA THR A 26 7.09 -16.30 3.49
C THR A 26 7.44 -15.52 4.76
N CYS A 27 8.11 -16.15 5.71
CA CYS A 27 8.49 -15.58 7.00
C CYS A 27 9.75 -14.72 6.88
N PHE A 28 9.63 -13.41 7.08
CA PHE A 28 10.78 -12.49 7.03
C PHE A 28 11.83 -12.76 8.11
N ARG A 29 11.43 -13.31 9.28
CA ARG A 29 12.38 -13.70 10.33
C ARG A 29 13.29 -14.84 9.85
N ASP A 30 12.72 -15.84 9.18
CA ASP A 30 13.48 -16.98 8.69
C ASP A 30 14.42 -16.56 7.54
N LEU A 31 13.97 -15.65 6.65
CA LEU A 31 14.83 -15.04 5.65
C LEU A 31 15.98 -14.25 6.30
N ALA A 32 15.70 -13.49 7.36
CA ALA A 32 16.73 -12.77 8.08
C ALA A 32 17.73 -13.72 8.77
N GLN A 33 17.30 -14.86 9.28
CA GLN A 33 18.19 -15.89 9.80
C GLN A 33 19.01 -16.53 8.69
N ALA A 34 18.39 -16.90 7.57
CA ALA A 34 19.07 -17.44 6.41
C ALA A 34 20.18 -16.49 5.90
N SER A 35 19.91 -15.19 5.86
CA SER A 35 20.89 -14.19 5.41
C SER A 35 22.13 -14.08 6.31
N ARG A 36 22.10 -14.63 7.52
CA ARG A 36 23.22 -14.61 8.48
C ARG A 36 24.11 -15.87 8.41
N VAL A 37 23.69 -16.89 7.67
CA VAL A 37 24.44 -18.17 7.60
C VAL A 37 25.77 -17.98 6.92
N CYS A 38 25.79 -17.45 5.70
CA CYS A 38 27.02 -17.15 4.95
C CYS A 38 26.75 -16.10 3.87
N ARG A 39 27.81 -15.59 3.21
CA ARG A 39 27.69 -14.58 2.14
C ARG A 39 26.84 -15.05 0.97
N LYS A 40 26.96 -16.33 0.58
CA LYS A 40 26.20 -16.92 -0.51
C LYS A 40 24.71 -16.97 -0.21
N TRP A 41 24.34 -17.36 1.01
CA TRP A 41 22.96 -17.38 1.46
C TRP A 41 22.38 -15.97 1.53
N LYS A 42 23.16 -15.01 2.03
CA LYS A 42 22.77 -13.59 2.02
C LYS A 42 22.44 -13.11 0.62
N GLN A 43 23.31 -13.39 -0.35
CA GLN A 43 23.07 -13.05 -1.75
C GLN A 43 21.84 -13.76 -2.30
N GLY A 44 21.63 -15.05 -2.02
CA GLY A 44 20.44 -15.77 -2.42
C GLY A 44 19.15 -15.18 -1.84
N VAL A 45 19.17 -14.71 -0.58
CA VAL A 45 18.03 -14.01 0.04
C VAL A 45 17.79 -12.66 -0.66
N GLU A 46 18.82 -11.86 -0.90
CA GLU A 46 18.71 -10.58 -1.61
C GLU A 46 18.13 -10.76 -3.02
N GLU A 47 18.60 -11.76 -3.77
CA GLU A 47 18.05 -12.08 -5.09
C GLU A 47 16.61 -12.59 -5.02
N SER A 48 16.26 -13.37 -3.98
CA SER A 48 14.87 -13.80 -3.77
C SER A 48 13.93 -12.63 -3.55
N LEU A 49 14.37 -11.62 -2.76
CA LEU A 49 13.61 -10.40 -2.51
C LEU A 49 13.50 -9.55 -3.78
N ALA A 50 14.58 -9.45 -4.58
CA ALA A 50 14.60 -8.68 -5.82
C ALA A 50 13.55 -9.15 -6.84
N ARG A 51 13.25 -10.45 -6.86
CA ARG A 51 12.28 -11.08 -7.77
C ARG A 51 10.84 -11.01 -7.27
N ARG A 52 10.60 -10.60 -6.02
CA ARG A 52 9.24 -10.54 -5.45
C ARG A 52 8.44 -9.39 -6.04
N GLU A 53 7.28 -9.74 -6.56
CA GLU A 53 6.31 -8.76 -7.06
C GLU A 53 5.38 -8.25 -5.96
N LYS A 54 5.26 -8.98 -4.83
CA LYS A 54 4.37 -8.65 -3.72
C LYS A 54 5.11 -8.71 -2.39
N LEU A 55 4.96 -7.66 -1.59
CA LEU A 55 5.41 -7.62 -0.19
C LEU A 55 4.25 -7.15 0.69
N SER A 56 3.94 -7.92 1.72
CA SER A 56 3.01 -7.52 2.77
C SER A 56 3.71 -7.59 4.13
N PHE A 57 3.68 -6.47 4.84
CA PHE A 57 4.14 -6.37 6.22
C PHE A 57 2.97 -6.32 7.20
N SER A 58 1.74 -6.53 6.70
CA SER A 58 0.55 -6.64 7.54
C SER A 58 0.73 -7.76 8.58
N GLY A 59 0.55 -7.42 9.85
CA GLY A 59 0.79 -8.36 10.95
C GLY A 59 2.24 -8.45 11.47
N TRP A 60 3.20 -7.83 10.79
CA TRP A 60 4.58 -7.77 11.24
C TRP A 60 4.87 -6.47 11.99
N LYS A 61 5.66 -6.55 13.06
CA LYS A 61 6.15 -5.38 13.78
C LYS A 61 7.34 -4.79 13.01
N MET A 62 7.06 -3.93 12.05
CA MET A 62 8.04 -3.27 11.20
C MET A 62 8.08 -1.77 11.52
N ASP A 63 9.25 -1.19 11.44
CA ASP A 63 9.51 0.26 11.50
C ASP A 63 9.91 0.81 10.14
N ASP A 64 10.15 2.13 10.08
CA ASP A 64 10.55 2.82 8.86
C ASP A 64 11.82 2.22 8.25
N GLU A 65 12.84 1.95 9.06
CA GLU A 65 14.14 1.46 8.58
C GLU A 65 14.03 0.04 8.02
N SER A 66 13.44 -0.88 8.79
CA SER A 66 13.30 -2.29 8.38
C SER A 66 12.47 -2.42 7.11
N THR A 67 11.36 -1.68 7.02
CA THR A 67 10.49 -1.67 5.84
C THR A 67 11.23 -1.12 4.63
N THR A 68 11.90 0.01 4.78
CA THR A 68 12.65 0.65 3.70
C THR A 68 13.74 -0.27 3.17
N ARG A 69 14.53 -0.89 4.04
CA ARG A 69 15.59 -1.83 3.64
C ARG A 69 15.07 -2.98 2.79
N LEU A 70 13.93 -3.58 3.16
CA LEU A 70 13.35 -4.70 2.38
C LEU A 70 12.79 -4.23 1.04
N VAL A 71 12.11 -3.09 1.00
CA VAL A 71 11.56 -2.53 -0.24
C VAL A 71 12.67 -2.12 -1.22
N PHE A 72 13.80 -1.60 -0.71
CA PHE A 72 14.94 -1.26 -1.55
C PHE A 72 15.59 -2.46 -2.25
N LEU A 73 15.44 -3.67 -1.70
CA LEU A 73 15.91 -4.91 -2.32
C LEU A 73 14.90 -5.47 -3.33
N ALA A 74 13.62 -5.08 -3.27
CA ALA A 74 12.55 -5.64 -4.09
C ALA A 74 12.35 -4.87 -5.40
N TYR A 75 13.27 -5.01 -6.35
CA TYR A 75 13.24 -4.24 -7.61
C TYR A 75 12.03 -4.54 -8.50
N SER A 76 11.48 -5.76 -8.43
CA SER A 76 10.33 -6.20 -9.24
C SER A 76 8.99 -5.92 -8.58
N LEU A 77 8.96 -5.18 -7.46
CA LEU A 77 7.77 -4.98 -6.66
C LEU A 77 6.66 -4.26 -7.41
N LYS A 78 5.47 -4.85 -7.40
CA LYS A 78 4.22 -4.32 -7.98
C LYS A 78 3.15 -4.05 -6.91
N GLU A 79 3.17 -4.83 -5.82
CA GLU A 79 2.18 -4.70 -4.76
C GLU A 79 2.90 -4.56 -3.41
N LEU A 80 2.60 -3.49 -2.69
CA LEU A 80 3.14 -3.21 -1.36
C LEU A 80 2.01 -2.99 -0.36
N ASP A 81 1.99 -3.80 0.68
CA ASP A 81 1.05 -3.64 1.79
C ASP A 81 1.82 -3.41 3.10
N ILE A 82 1.72 -2.18 3.60
CA ILE A 82 2.27 -1.74 4.88
C ILE A 82 1.16 -1.35 5.86
N SER A 83 -0.01 -1.94 5.67
CA SER A 83 -1.19 -1.69 6.51
C SER A 83 -0.90 -2.01 7.97
N ARG A 84 -1.46 -1.18 8.86
CA ARG A 84 -1.37 -1.38 10.29
C ARG A 84 -2.32 -2.50 10.73
N SER A 85 -1.80 -3.60 11.20
CA SER A 85 -2.56 -4.53 12.05
C SER A 85 -2.40 -4.16 13.54
N ARG A 86 -3.15 -4.80 14.44
CA ARG A 86 -3.11 -4.53 15.91
C ARG A 86 -1.70 -4.38 16.50
N TRP A 87 -0.72 -5.06 15.92
CA TRP A 87 0.68 -5.11 16.36
C TRP A 87 1.65 -4.74 15.23
N GLY A 88 1.14 -4.18 14.14
CA GLY A 88 1.80 -4.13 12.85
C GLY A 88 2.74 -2.96 12.64
N CYS A 89 2.96 -2.73 11.36
CA CYS A 89 3.88 -1.75 10.81
C CYS A 89 3.66 -0.36 11.39
N GLN A 90 4.71 0.27 11.90
CA GLN A 90 4.70 1.63 12.45
C GLN A 90 5.44 2.55 11.47
N ILE A 91 4.88 2.68 10.27
CA ILE A 91 5.42 3.59 9.27
C ILE A 91 4.93 5.00 9.54
N THR A 92 5.86 5.95 9.38
CA THR A 92 5.64 7.39 9.50
C THR A 92 5.82 8.09 8.15
N ASP A 93 5.55 9.39 8.12
CA ASP A 93 5.85 10.23 6.94
C ASP A 93 7.32 10.16 6.52
N TYR A 94 8.23 9.98 7.48
CA TYR A 94 9.66 9.81 7.20
C TYR A 94 9.94 8.51 6.44
N GLY A 95 9.31 7.40 6.87
CA GLY A 95 9.40 6.12 6.16
C GLY A 95 8.85 6.22 4.74
N LEU A 96 7.69 6.88 4.54
CA LEU A 96 7.14 7.10 3.20
C LEU A 96 8.05 7.96 2.32
N HIS A 97 8.70 8.98 2.91
CA HIS A 97 9.69 9.77 2.19
C HIS A 97 10.87 8.90 1.73
N GLN A 98 11.43 8.07 2.60
CA GLN A 98 12.49 7.14 2.21
C GLN A 98 12.02 6.17 1.13
N LEU A 99 10.84 5.53 1.31
CA LEU A 99 10.26 4.62 0.31
C LEU A 99 10.10 5.29 -1.05
N SER A 100 9.73 6.58 -1.10
CA SER A 100 9.55 7.31 -2.36
C SER A 100 10.80 7.34 -3.23
N THR A 101 11.99 7.12 -2.65
CA THR A 101 13.27 7.09 -3.39
C THR A 101 13.63 5.70 -3.91
N ALA A 102 12.90 4.63 -3.53
CA ALA A 102 13.14 3.28 -4.01
C ALA A 102 12.75 3.15 -5.49
N LYS A 103 13.58 2.44 -6.26
CA LYS A 103 13.40 2.29 -7.72
C LYS A 103 12.08 1.61 -8.11
N CYS A 104 11.57 0.72 -7.27
CA CYS A 104 10.34 -0.01 -7.53
C CYS A 104 9.07 0.83 -7.39
N ILE A 105 9.11 2.00 -6.72
CA ILE A 105 7.91 2.80 -6.42
C ILE A 105 7.18 3.23 -7.69
N GLY A 106 7.89 3.60 -8.74
CA GLY A 106 7.28 3.96 -10.03
C GLY A 106 6.51 2.82 -10.71
N ASN A 107 6.81 1.56 -10.35
CA ASN A 107 6.21 0.36 -10.92
C ASN A 107 5.06 -0.20 -10.08
N LEU A 108 4.79 0.37 -8.90
CA LEU A 108 3.71 -0.10 -8.03
C LEU A 108 2.36 0.05 -8.73
N SER A 109 1.63 -1.05 -8.80
CA SER A 109 0.23 -1.11 -9.24
C SER A 109 -0.75 -1.10 -8.05
N SER A 110 -0.33 -1.62 -6.89
CA SER A 110 -1.15 -1.67 -5.68
C SER A 110 -0.35 -1.23 -4.46
N PHE A 111 -0.95 -0.34 -3.67
CA PHE A 111 -0.35 0.16 -2.44
C PHE A 111 -1.37 0.29 -1.32
N SER A 112 -1.06 -0.25 -0.14
CA SER A 112 -1.92 -0.17 1.03
C SER A 112 -1.19 0.39 2.25
N LEU A 113 -1.81 1.43 2.85
CA LEU A 113 -1.41 2.11 4.09
C LEU A 113 -2.49 1.99 5.17
N TRP A 114 -3.48 1.11 4.99
CA TRP A 114 -4.66 1.07 5.83
C TRP A 114 -4.35 1.12 7.32
N GLY A 115 -5.02 2.01 8.05
CA GLY A 115 -4.90 2.14 9.49
C GLY A 115 -3.59 2.76 10.00
N SER A 116 -2.73 3.27 9.13
CA SER A 116 -1.44 3.87 9.51
C SER A 116 -1.64 5.28 10.06
N THR A 117 -1.77 5.39 11.39
CA THR A 117 -2.05 6.66 12.10
C THR A 117 -0.86 7.62 12.21
N GLY A 118 0.36 7.17 11.88
CA GLY A 118 1.57 8.00 11.82
C GLY A 118 1.77 8.71 10.47
N ILE A 119 0.80 8.57 9.54
CA ILE A 119 0.88 9.09 8.18
C ILE A 119 -0.08 10.25 8.00
N THR A 120 0.43 11.33 7.40
CA THR A 120 -0.29 12.56 7.03
C THR A 120 -0.17 12.83 5.54
N ASP A 121 -0.75 13.93 5.09
CA ASP A 121 -0.63 14.40 3.70
C ASP A 121 0.83 14.49 3.24
N LYS A 122 1.75 14.88 4.12
CA LYS A 122 3.16 15.08 3.79
C LYS A 122 3.79 13.80 3.24
N GLY A 123 3.61 12.67 3.94
CA GLY A 123 4.17 11.38 3.50
C GLY A 123 3.48 10.85 2.25
N VAL A 124 2.13 10.94 2.21
CA VAL A 124 1.35 10.48 1.06
C VAL A 124 1.72 11.24 -0.21
N ILE A 125 1.76 12.57 -0.19
CA ILE A 125 2.09 13.40 -1.35
C ILE A 125 3.48 13.06 -1.90
N GLN A 126 4.48 12.90 -1.02
CA GLN A 126 5.84 12.55 -1.43
C GLN A 126 5.91 11.21 -2.14
N LEU A 127 5.24 10.17 -1.62
CA LEU A 127 5.26 8.86 -2.21
C LEU A 127 4.45 8.84 -3.53
N ILE A 128 3.24 9.39 -3.53
CA ILE A 128 2.34 9.39 -4.68
C ILE A 128 2.94 10.13 -5.87
N SER A 129 3.70 11.20 -5.66
CA SER A 129 4.40 11.92 -6.74
C SER A 129 5.36 11.05 -7.55
N ARG A 130 5.76 9.89 -7.02
CA ARG A 130 6.65 8.92 -7.67
C ARG A 130 5.92 7.66 -8.13
N ALA A 131 4.78 7.33 -7.51
CA ALA A 131 4.03 6.09 -7.75
C ALA A 131 2.99 6.25 -8.88
N THR A 132 3.43 6.64 -10.06
CA THR A 132 2.56 7.03 -11.20
C THR A 132 1.83 5.86 -11.87
N SER A 133 2.22 4.61 -11.58
CA SER A 133 1.62 3.39 -12.15
C SER A 133 0.47 2.82 -11.31
N LEU A 134 0.11 3.47 -10.19
CA LEU A 134 -0.90 2.96 -9.27
C LEU A 134 -2.27 2.77 -9.93
N GLU A 135 -2.81 1.57 -9.71
CA GLU A 135 -4.17 1.17 -10.07
C GLU A 135 -5.06 1.00 -8.83
N HIS A 136 -4.48 0.53 -7.72
CA HIS A 136 -5.19 0.28 -6.47
C HIS A 136 -4.48 0.99 -5.31
N LEU A 137 -5.20 1.87 -4.62
CA LEU A 137 -4.68 2.62 -3.49
C LEU A 137 -5.62 2.50 -2.29
N ASN A 138 -5.09 2.00 -1.16
CA ASN A 138 -5.81 1.95 0.09
C ASN A 138 -5.09 2.82 1.13
N ILE A 139 -5.71 3.94 1.48
CA ILE A 139 -5.24 4.90 2.49
C ILE A 139 -6.29 5.10 3.59
N GLY A 140 -7.22 4.15 3.71
CA GLY A 140 -8.26 4.19 4.73
C GLY A 140 -7.70 4.21 6.15
N GLY A 141 -8.38 4.91 7.07
CA GLY A 141 -7.98 5.02 8.47
C GLY A 141 -6.71 5.83 8.72
N THR A 142 -6.29 6.66 7.76
CA THR A 142 -5.18 7.62 7.91
C THR A 142 -5.70 9.03 8.21
N PHE A 143 -4.80 9.94 8.59
CA PHE A 143 -5.13 11.35 8.87
C PHE A 143 -4.89 12.29 7.69
N ILE A 144 -5.22 11.81 6.48
CA ILE A 144 -5.12 12.61 5.26
C ILE A 144 -6.29 13.59 5.14
N THR A 145 -6.04 14.66 4.35
CA THR A 145 -7.03 15.67 3.95
C THR A 145 -7.19 15.68 2.42
N ASP A 146 -7.90 16.66 1.90
CA ASP A 146 -8.04 16.89 0.46
C ASP A 146 -6.71 17.15 -0.24
N ALA A 147 -5.68 17.60 0.47
CA ALA A 147 -4.35 17.81 -0.09
C ALA A 147 -3.76 16.51 -0.69
N SER A 148 -3.92 15.38 0.01
CA SER A 148 -3.56 14.07 -0.53
C SER A 148 -4.38 13.70 -1.76
N LEU A 149 -5.69 13.96 -1.75
CA LEU A 149 -6.57 13.65 -2.88
C LEU A 149 -6.23 14.48 -4.12
N PHE A 150 -5.87 15.73 -3.96
CA PHE A 150 -5.39 16.57 -5.07
C PHE A 150 -4.11 16.01 -5.67
N ALA A 151 -3.15 15.61 -4.83
CA ALA A 151 -1.92 14.99 -5.30
C ALA A 151 -2.17 13.66 -6.02
N ILE A 152 -3.07 12.80 -5.50
CA ILE A 152 -3.48 11.54 -6.14
C ILE A 152 -4.11 11.83 -7.50
N ALA A 153 -5.01 12.80 -7.58
CA ALA A 153 -5.68 13.19 -8.82
C ALA A 153 -4.70 13.67 -9.90
N ASP A 154 -3.61 14.32 -9.49
CA ASP A 154 -2.59 14.83 -10.42
C ASP A 154 -1.55 13.78 -10.82
N SER A 155 -1.23 12.84 -9.93
CA SER A 155 -0.12 11.90 -10.11
C SER A 155 -0.53 10.49 -10.52
N CYS A 156 -1.81 10.07 -10.30
CA CYS A 156 -2.25 8.68 -10.49
C CYS A 156 -3.32 8.55 -11.60
N PRO A 157 -2.99 8.77 -12.88
CA PRO A 157 -3.97 8.72 -13.99
C PRO A 157 -4.51 7.31 -14.27
N ARG A 158 -3.85 6.27 -13.74
CA ARG A 158 -4.23 4.86 -13.92
C ARG A 158 -5.11 4.32 -12.80
N LEU A 159 -5.42 5.12 -11.78
CA LEU A 159 -6.13 4.69 -10.59
C LEU A 159 -7.51 4.13 -10.93
N LYS A 160 -7.77 2.88 -10.52
CA LYS A 160 -9.02 2.13 -10.70
C LYS A 160 -9.81 2.02 -9.40
N SER A 161 -9.11 1.82 -8.28
CA SER A 161 -9.75 1.65 -6.98
C SER A 161 -9.09 2.51 -5.92
N LEU A 162 -9.91 3.23 -5.15
CA LEU A 162 -9.47 4.09 -4.06
C LEU A 162 -10.26 3.78 -2.79
N VAL A 163 -9.56 3.39 -1.72
CA VAL A 163 -10.16 3.15 -0.40
C VAL A 163 -9.82 4.30 0.54
N LEU A 164 -10.86 5.02 0.99
CA LEU A 164 -10.81 6.16 1.90
C LEU A 164 -11.55 5.90 3.23
N TRP A 165 -11.74 4.63 3.56
CA TRP A 165 -12.46 4.23 4.77
C TRP A 165 -11.99 5.00 6.00
N GLY A 166 -12.90 5.71 6.68
CA GLY A 166 -12.60 6.43 7.92
C GLY A 166 -11.70 7.68 7.76
N CYS A 167 -11.41 8.16 6.55
CA CYS A 167 -10.68 9.42 6.32
C CYS A 167 -11.60 10.61 6.61
N ARG A 168 -11.70 11.00 7.87
CA ARG A 168 -12.73 11.95 8.38
C ARG A 168 -12.43 13.42 8.05
N GLN A 169 -11.23 13.73 7.56
CA GLN A 169 -10.80 15.08 7.21
C GLN A 169 -10.89 15.38 5.71
N VAL A 170 -11.25 14.36 4.92
CA VAL A 170 -11.50 14.50 3.49
C VAL A 170 -12.90 15.06 3.29
N THR A 171 -13.04 16.02 2.37
CA THR A 171 -14.28 16.69 2.02
C THR A 171 -14.82 16.33 0.65
N GLU A 172 -15.95 16.90 0.26
CA GLU A 172 -16.55 16.76 -1.07
C GLU A 172 -15.61 17.24 -2.18
N ASP A 173 -14.85 18.31 -1.95
CA ASP A 173 -13.98 18.91 -2.97
C ASP A 173 -12.84 17.97 -3.38
N GLY A 174 -12.23 17.28 -2.39
CA GLY A 174 -11.23 16.26 -2.66
C GLY A 174 -11.79 15.10 -3.47
N LEU A 175 -12.96 14.56 -3.06
CA LEU A 175 -13.62 13.46 -3.77
C LEU A 175 -13.98 13.84 -5.22
N ARG A 176 -14.58 15.03 -5.41
CA ARG A 176 -14.96 15.54 -6.71
C ARG A 176 -13.74 15.68 -7.63
N THR A 177 -12.61 16.16 -7.10
CA THR A 177 -11.37 16.32 -7.86
C THR A 177 -10.83 14.99 -8.35
N VAL A 178 -10.79 13.97 -7.46
CA VAL A 178 -10.33 12.62 -7.82
C VAL A 178 -11.23 12.00 -8.89
N VAL A 179 -12.56 12.06 -8.71
CA VAL A 179 -13.52 11.48 -9.67
C VAL A 179 -13.45 12.15 -11.03
N ASN A 180 -13.17 13.46 -11.08
CA ASN A 180 -13.00 14.20 -12.33
C ASN A 180 -11.69 13.85 -13.04
N LYS A 181 -10.57 13.82 -12.32
CA LYS A 181 -9.23 13.68 -12.94
C LYS A 181 -8.82 12.23 -13.16
N CYS A 182 -9.11 11.32 -12.23
CA CYS A 182 -8.79 9.90 -12.35
C CYS A 182 -9.78 9.18 -13.27
N ARG A 183 -9.62 9.33 -14.58
CA ARG A 183 -10.60 8.85 -15.57
C ARG A 183 -10.81 7.34 -15.59
N LYS A 184 -9.86 6.56 -15.06
CA LYS A 184 -9.95 5.09 -14.95
C LYS A 184 -10.54 4.61 -13.63
N LEU A 185 -10.96 5.53 -12.74
CA LEU A 185 -11.50 5.16 -11.44
C LEU A 185 -12.83 4.41 -11.60
N GLU A 186 -12.87 3.18 -11.16
CA GLU A 186 -14.01 2.26 -11.23
C GLU A 186 -14.73 2.16 -9.88
N SER A 187 -13.97 2.22 -8.77
CA SER A 187 -14.53 2.07 -7.43
C SER A 187 -13.91 3.02 -6.41
N ILE A 188 -14.73 3.47 -5.47
CA ILE A 188 -14.31 4.27 -4.33
C ILE A 188 -15.01 3.77 -3.06
N ASN A 189 -14.22 3.52 -2.00
CA ASN A 189 -14.77 3.15 -0.71
C ASN A 189 -14.70 4.37 0.23
N VAL A 190 -15.87 4.85 0.65
CA VAL A 190 -16.06 6.06 1.45
C VAL A 190 -16.66 5.77 2.84
N TRP A 191 -16.61 4.51 3.27
CA TRP A 191 -17.17 4.09 4.55
C TRP A 191 -16.57 4.90 5.72
N GLY A 192 -17.43 5.38 6.61
CA GLY A 192 -17.00 6.11 7.82
C GLY A 192 -16.49 7.53 7.58
N MET A 193 -16.59 8.05 6.35
CA MET A 193 -16.31 9.46 6.05
C MET A 193 -17.44 10.38 6.53
N ARG A 194 -17.12 11.65 6.75
CA ARG A 194 -18.08 12.68 7.18
C ARG A 194 -18.48 13.59 6.01
N VAL A 195 -18.97 12.99 4.92
CA VAL A 195 -19.42 13.73 3.73
C VAL A 195 -20.94 13.65 3.62
N PRO A 196 -21.61 14.73 3.21
CA PRO A 196 -23.06 14.72 3.06
C PRO A 196 -23.48 13.79 1.89
N LEU A 197 -24.69 13.21 2.00
CA LEU A 197 -25.19 12.23 1.03
C LEU A 197 -25.33 12.78 -0.39
N ASN A 198 -25.69 14.06 -0.53
CA ASN A 198 -25.78 14.73 -1.83
C ASN A 198 -24.45 14.76 -2.58
N CYS A 199 -23.32 14.69 -1.88
CA CYS A 199 -22.00 14.55 -2.51
C CYS A 199 -21.95 13.30 -3.40
N PHE A 200 -22.42 12.16 -2.93
CA PHE A 200 -22.39 10.91 -3.70
C PHE A 200 -23.27 10.97 -4.95
N THR A 201 -24.42 11.65 -4.88
CA THR A 201 -25.26 11.91 -6.06
C THR A 201 -24.50 12.78 -7.08
N ALA A 202 -23.80 13.81 -6.61
CA ALA A 202 -22.97 14.64 -7.47
C ALA A 202 -21.82 13.84 -8.12
N LEU A 203 -21.16 12.93 -7.37
CA LEU A 203 -20.12 12.06 -7.93
C LEU A 203 -20.66 11.14 -9.03
N LEU A 204 -21.86 10.57 -8.85
CA LEU A 204 -22.52 9.72 -9.86
C LEU A 204 -23.02 10.53 -11.06
N THR A 205 -23.32 11.80 -10.90
CA THR A 205 -23.63 12.69 -12.05
C THR A 205 -22.37 12.89 -12.90
N ILE A 206 -21.20 13.02 -12.27
CA ILE A 206 -19.91 13.13 -12.99
C ILE A 206 -19.54 11.80 -13.66
N ARG A 207 -19.74 10.69 -12.95
CA ARG A 207 -19.40 9.34 -13.42
C ARG A 207 -20.46 8.32 -13.03
N PRO A 208 -21.45 8.06 -13.90
CA PRO A 208 -22.56 7.16 -13.60
C PRO A 208 -22.16 5.69 -13.34
N ALA A 209 -21.03 5.24 -13.93
CA ALA A 209 -20.52 3.88 -13.74
C ALA A 209 -19.64 3.69 -12.49
N LEU A 210 -19.41 4.74 -11.70
CA LEU A 210 -18.58 4.67 -10.50
C LEU A 210 -19.26 3.81 -9.43
N GLN A 211 -18.54 2.80 -8.94
CA GLN A 211 -19.02 1.99 -7.82
C GLN A 211 -18.61 2.68 -6.51
N ILE A 212 -19.61 3.08 -5.72
CA ILE A 212 -19.41 3.69 -4.40
C ILE A 212 -19.71 2.64 -3.34
N GLU A 213 -18.72 2.32 -2.51
CA GLU A 213 -18.85 1.40 -1.38
C GLU A 213 -18.97 2.16 -0.05
N PRO A 214 -19.79 1.64 0.88
CA PRO A 214 -20.56 0.40 0.83
C PRO A 214 -21.78 0.49 -0.11
N LYS A 215 -22.12 -0.65 -0.71
CA LYS A 215 -23.32 -0.75 -1.53
C LYS A 215 -24.54 -0.38 -0.69
N GLY A 216 -25.41 0.48 -1.21
CA GLY A 216 -26.62 0.93 -0.51
C GLY A 216 -26.56 2.37 0.00
N VAL A 217 -25.40 3.01 0.06
CA VAL A 217 -25.28 4.45 0.36
C VAL A 217 -26.13 5.28 -0.60
N VAL A 218 -26.14 4.91 -1.86
CA VAL A 218 -26.88 5.60 -2.92
C VAL A 218 -28.40 5.34 -2.83
N THR A 219 -28.81 4.15 -2.39
CA THR A 219 -30.24 3.81 -2.27
C THR A 219 -30.91 4.59 -1.14
N VAL A 220 -30.17 4.90 -0.07
CA VAL A 220 -30.67 5.74 1.05
C VAL A 220 -30.75 7.20 0.65
N VAL A 221 -29.85 7.68 -0.22
CA VAL A 221 -29.80 9.06 -0.71
C VAL A 221 -31.06 9.48 -1.46
N LEU A 222 -31.70 8.56 -2.14
CA LEU A 222 -32.91 8.87 -2.92
C LEU A 222 -34.16 9.11 -2.06
N ASN A 223 -34.13 8.73 -0.77
CA ASN A 223 -35.31 8.80 0.08
C ASN A 223 -35.25 9.76 1.28
N GLU A 224 -34.08 10.18 1.78
CA GLU A 224 -34.03 11.06 2.97
C GLU A 224 -32.78 11.98 3.02
N ASN A 225 -32.99 13.25 3.34
CA ASN A 225 -31.96 14.27 3.64
C ASN A 225 -31.26 14.05 5.00
N ARG A 226 -30.76 12.86 5.31
CA ARG A 226 -30.09 12.55 6.57
C ARG A 226 -28.68 12.02 6.33
N PHE A 227 -27.74 12.40 7.23
CA PHE A 227 -26.41 11.80 7.26
C PHE A 227 -26.51 10.30 7.55
N PRO A 228 -25.76 9.43 6.83
CA PRO A 228 -25.75 8.03 7.12
C PRO A 228 -25.23 7.79 8.54
N ILE A 229 -26.08 7.24 9.41
CA ILE A 229 -25.64 6.74 10.71
C ILE A 229 -25.03 5.38 10.46
N TRP A 230 -23.71 5.32 10.46
CA TRP A 230 -22.98 4.07 10.33
C TRP A 230 -23.05 3.30 11.64
N PRO A 231 -23.38 1.99 11.64
CA PRO A 231 -23.27 1.19 12.84
C PRO A 231 -21.81 1.19 13.32
N ILE A 232 -21.62 1.57 14.58
CA ILE A 232 -20.34 1.46 15.30
C ILE A 232 -20.24 -0.02 15.73
N TYR A 233 -19.39 -0.80 15.07
CA TYR A 233 -18.96 -2.12 15.55
C TYR A 233 -17.50 -2.07 16.01
#